data_dd8bd36ff4cf35abe09991205c75da2e
#
_entry.id   dd8bd36ff4cf35abe09991205c75da2e
#
_cell.length_a   1.000
_cell.length_b   1.000
_cell.length_c   1.000
_cell.angle_alpha   90.00
_cell.angle_beta   90.00
_cell.angle_gamma   90.00
#
_symmetry.space_group_name_H-M   'P 1'
#
loop_
_entity.id
_entity.type
_entity.pdbx_description
1 polymer ?
#
loop_
_entity_poly.entity_id
_entity_poly.type
_entity_poly.pdbx_seq_one_letter_code
_entity_poly.pdbx_strand_id
1 'polypeptide(L)'
;FGVSHGDNVEMLHNGEAFWIQTRVLKWAGYPKITTIEQYFDLIESYVQANPTMPDGTENIPFTILCDDWRYFCLENVPQFLDGFPNDGSCMVDTETKKVMDYNVTDTAKRYFGKLNEEFHKGIMDPGAFNATYDQYLDKLSTGAVLGMVDQWWQFYYVIDPVFKKQNLAQLGCDYVPLPVTIDDGIHNRWHTNRMAEIDYSSGVSITTSCKDIEGAMKFVSDLLESDIIRERF
;
A
#
# COMPACT_ATOMS: atom_id res chain seq x y z
N PHE A 1 19.78 -15.80 6.26
CA PHE A 1 18.51 -16.51 6.13
C PHE A 1 17.41 -15.57 6.58
N GLY A 2 16.48 -15.27 5.69
CA GLY A 2 15.24 -14.60 6.04
C GLY A 2 14.24 -15.63 6.57
N VAL A 3 13.39 -15.24 7.49
CA VAL A 3 12.27 -16.06 7.94
C VAL A 3 11.02 -15.49 7.28
N SER A 4 10.49 -16.18 6.28
CA SER A 4 9.17 -15.83 5.78
C SER A 4 8.11 -16.43 6.71
N HIS A 5 7.03 -15.71 6.91
CA HIS A 5 5.91 -16.20 7.70
C HIS A 5 5.31 -17.43 7.04
N GLY A 6 5.17 -18.49 7.85
CA GLY A 6 4.75 -19.80 7.36
C GLY A 6 3.34 -19.86 6.82
N ASP A 7 3.11 -20.92 6.16
CA ASP A 7 1.92 -21.58 5.67
C ASP A 7 0.60 -20.77 5.63
N ASN A 8 0.16 -20.44 4.42
CA ASN A 8 -1.24 -20.14 4.07
C ASN A 8 -1.97 -19.08 4.91
N VAL A 9 -1.28 -18.11 5.47
CA VAL A 9 -1.95 -16.91 5.94
C VAL A 9 -2.16 -16.02 4.73
N GLU A 10 -3.39 -15.95 4.22
CA GLU A 10 -3.80 -14.83 3.39
C GLU A 10 -3.55 -13.56 4.23
N MET A 11 -2.41 -12.94 4.04
CA MET A 11 -2.16 -11.65 4.65
C MET A 11 -3.17 -10.70 4.06
N LEU A 12 -4.01 -10.15 4.91
CA LEU A 12 -4.78 -8.98 4.57
C LEU A 12 -3.80 -7.96 3.98
N HIS A 13 -4.17 -7.36 2.87
CA HIS A 13 -3.37 -6.44 2.05
C HIS A 13 -2.74 -5.33 2.91
N ASN A 14 -1.60 -5.59 3.49
CA ASN A 14 -0.86 -4.61 4.29
C ASN A 14 0.37 -4.05 3.56
N GLY A 15 0.57 -4.48 2.33
CA GLY A 15 1.61 -3.96 1.47
C GLY A 15 1.13 -2.76 0.66
N GLU A 16 1.37 -2.77 -0.63
CA GLU A 16 0.81 -1.80 -1.57
C GLU A 16 -0.67 -2.07 -1.79
N ALA A 17 -1.48 -1.03 -1.68
CA ALA A 17 -2.93 -1.14 -1.82
C ALA A 17 -3.59 0.21 -2.17
N PHE A 18 -4.85 0.15 -2.59
CA PHE A 18 -5.75 1.29 -2.55
C PHE A 18 -6.24 1.46 -1.11
N TRP A 19 -5.72 2.49 -0.46
CA TRP A 19 -6.08 2.83 0.92
C TRP A 19 -7.21 3.83 0.93
N ILE A 20 -8.13 3.71 1.89
CA ILE A 20 -9.24 4.64 2.08
C ILE A 20 -9.46 4.90 3.57
N GLN A 21 -9.88 6.10 3.91
CA GLN A 21 -10.22 6.42 5.30
C GLN A 21 -11.49 5.71 5.76
N THR A 22 -11.48 5.23 6.99
CA THR A 22 -12.63 4.52 7.58
C THR A 22 -13.88 5.37 7.64
N ARG A 23 -13.76 6.71 7.79
CA ARG A 23 -14.92 7.62 7.77
C ARG A 23 -15.67 7.60 6.43
N VAL A 24 -14.96 7.41 5.32
CA VAL A 24 -15.59 7.31 3.98
C VAL A 24 -16.44 6.05 3.89
N LEU A 25 -15.87 4.91 4.29
CA LEU A 25 -16.61 3.63 4.32
C LEU A 25 -17.79 3.69 5.28
N LYS A 26 -17.61 4.26 6.46
CA LYS A 26 -18.67 4.42 7.47
C LYS A 26 -19.82 5.27 6.95
N TRP A 27 -19.52 6.39 6.29
CA TRP A 27 -20.53 7.26 5.70
C TRP A 27 -21.39 6.53 4.67
N ALA A 28 -20.76 5.68 3.85
CA ALA A 28 -21.45 4.90 2.82
C ALA A 28 -22.09 3.59 3.34
N GLY A 29 -21.99 3.29 4.64
CA GLY A 29 -22.53 2.07 5.23
C GLY A 29 -21.71 0.81 4.95
N TYR A 30 -20.40 0.97 4.76
CA TYR A 30 -19.45 -0.13 4.49
C TYR A 30 -19.77 -0.95 3.23
N PRO A 31 -19.86 -0.31 2.06
CA PRO A 31 -20.12 -1.03 0.82
C PRO A 31 -18.97 -1.99 0.48
N LYS A 32 -19.29 -3.05 -0.26
CA LYS A 32 -18.28 -3.90 -0.85
C LYS A 32 -17.66 -3.18 -2.05
N ILE A 33 -16.37 -2.86 -1.97
CA ILE A 33 -15.59 -2.23 -3.04
C ILE A 33 -14.60 -3.26 -3.57
N THR A 34 -14.68 -3.58 -4.84
CA THR A 34 -13.84 -4.58 -5.51
C THR A 34 -13.18 -4.07 -6.77
N THR A 35 -13.63 -2.94 -7.33
CA THR A 35 -13.06 -2.38 -8.55
C THR A 35 -12.58 -0.96 -8.38
N ILE A 36 -11.66 -0.54 -9.25
CA ILE A 36 -11.13 0.83 -9.26
C ILE A 36 -12.24 1.86 -9.53
N GLU A 37 -13.22 1.53 -10.36
CA GLU A 37 -14.37 2.41 -10.62
C GLU A 37 -15.16 2.64 -9.32
N GLN A 38 -15.54 1.57 -8.62
CA GLN A 38 -16.26 1.67 -7.35
C GLN A 38 -15.48 2.45 -6.29
N TYR A 39 -14.15 2.33 -6.30
CA TYR A 39 -13.28 3.06 -5.38
C TYR A 39 -13.38 4.58 -5.62
N PHE A 40 -13.22 5.03 -6.86
CA PHE A 40 -13.30 6.45 -7.19
C PHE A 40 -14.74 7.00 -7.09
N ASP A 41 -15.76 6.25 -7.51
CA ASP A 41 -17.16 6.63 -7.33
C ASP A 41 -17.51 6.90 -5.88
N LEU A 42 -16.97 6.09 -4.95
CA LEU A 42 -17.17 6.27 -3.52
C LEU A 42 -16.50 7.56 -3.03
N ILE A 43 -15.24 7.80 -3.41
CA ILE A 43 -14.49 9.01 -3.04
C ILE A 43 -15.17 10.26 -3.58
N GLU A 44 -15.57 10.25 -4.86
CA GLU A 44 -16.29 11.36 -5.50
C GLU A 44 -17.60 11.68 -4.75
N SER A 45 -18.40 10.66 -4.47
CA SER A 45 -19.65 10.82 -3.74
C SER A 45 -19.43 11.38 -2.35
N TYR A 46 -18.39 10.90 -1.66
CA TYR A 46 -18.08 11.37 -0.32
C TYR A 46 -17.63 12.83 -0.30
N VAL A 47 -16.68 13.22 -1.16
CA VAL A 47 -16.17 14.60 -1.17
C VAL A 47 -17.21 15.61 -1.61
N GLN A 48 -18.11 15.20 -2.52
CA GLN A 48 -19.24 16.04 -2.93
C GLN A 48 -20.18 16.34 -1.76
N ALA A 49 -20.43 15.35 -0.90
CA ALA A 49 -21.27 15.52 0.28
C ALA A 49 -20.53 16.14 1.49
N ASN A 50 -19.22 15.94 1.56
CA ASN A 50 -18.36 16.33 2.68
C ASN A 50 -17.07 16.99 2.15
N PRO A 51 -17.14 18.21 1.64
CA PRO A 51 -15.98 18.86 0.99
C PRO A 51 -14.87 19.22 2.00
N THR A 52 -15.21 19.34 3.28
CA THR A 52 -14.27 19.72 4.33
C THR A 52 -14.32 18.78 5.53
N MET A 53 -13.25 18.77 6.30
CA MET A 53 -13.20 18.20 7.63
C MET A 53 -14.02 19.04 8.62
N PRO A 54 -14.31 18.54 9.84
CA PRO A 54 -15.05 19.30 10.86
C PRO A 54 -14.43 20.64 11.28
N ASP A 55 -13.11 20.78 11.12
CA ASP A 55 -12.37 22.01 11.42
C ASP A 55 -12.33 23.01 10.26
N GLY A 56 -12.92 22.66 9.12
CA GLY A 56 -12.97 23.48 7.90
C GLY A 56 -11.82 23.21 6.92
N THR A 57 -10.88 22.32 7.23
CA THR A 57 -9.82 21.92 6.30
C THR A 57 -10.45 21.23 5.09
N GLU A 58 -10.08 21.64 3.89
CA GLU A 58 -10.55 21.01 2.63
C GLU A 58 -10.06 19.56 2.54
N ASN A 59 -10.96 18.65 2.19
CA ASN A 59 -10.61 17.28 1.91
C ASN A 59 -9.86 17.16 0.58
N ILE A 60 -8.80 16.38 0.58
CA ILE A 60 -8.05 15.97 -0.62
C ILE A 60 -8.59 14.58 -1.01
N PRO A 61 -9.35 14.45 -2.09
CA PRO A 61 -10.05 13.20 -2.37
C PRO A 61 -9.09 12.03 -2.61
N PHE A 62 -8.07 12.23 -3.46
CA PHE A 62 -7.07 11.20 -3.77
C PHE A 62 -5.71 11.82 -4.03
N THR A 63 -4.67 11.20 -3.51
CA THR A 63 -3.28 11.55 -3.83
C THR A 63 -2.46 10.30 -4.11
N ILE A 64 -1.27 10.48 -4.68
CA ILE A 64 -0.31 9.40 -4.93
C ILE A 64 1.10 9.95 -4.77
N LEU A 65 2.01 9.13 -4.26
CA LEU A 65 3.40 9.51 -4.10
C LEU A 65 4.18 9.27 -5.40
N CYS A 66 4.83 10.32 -5.91
CA CYS A 66 5.58 10.29 -7.17
C CYS A 66 7.04 10.76 -7.03
N ASP A 67 7.54 10.93 -5.80
CA ASP A 67 8.87 11.47 -5.52
C ASP A 67 9.97 10.41 -5.61
N ASP A 68 11.02 10.71 -6.37
CA ASP A 68 12.20 9.85 -6.53
C ASP A 68 11.80 8.39 -6.86
N TRP A 69 12.52 7.41 -6.35
CA TRP A 69 12.25 5.99 -6.55
C TRP A 69 10.86 5.52 -6.07
N ARG A 70 10.18 6.31 -5.25
CA ARG A 70 8.86 6.02 -4.68
C ARG A 70 7.73 6.07 -5.71
N TYR A 71 7.98 6.57 -6.91
CA TYR A 71 6.99 6.60 -8.00
C TYR A 71 6.49 5.21 -8.41
N PHE A 72 7.14 4.15 -7.95
CA PHE A 72 6.74 2.78 -8.27
C PHE A 72 5.28 2.49 -7.87
N CYS A 73 4.77 3.12 -6.81
CA CYS A 73 3.37 3.01 -6.38
C CYS A 73 2.38 3.65 -7.38
N LEU A 74 2.84 4.48 -8.30
CA LEU A 74 2.06 4.93 -9.43
C LEU A 74 2.16 3.94 -10.61
N GLU A 75 3.37 3.44 -10.86
CA GLU A 75 3.72 2.75 -12.10
C GLU A 75 3.25 1.30 -12.11
N ASN A 76 3.42 0.56 -11.01
CA ASN A 76 3.23 -0.89 -10.99
C ASN A 76 1.79 -1.34 -10.68
N VAL A 77 0.89 -0.42 -10.37
CA VAL A 77 -0.51 -0.72 -10.02
C VAL A 77 -1.24 -1.58 -11.07
N PRO A 78 -1.05 -1.41 -12.38
CA PRO A 78 -1.76 -2.23 -13.38
C PRO A 78 -1.59 -3.73 -13.18
N GLN A 79 -0.42 -4.21 -12.73
CA GLN A 79 -0.21 -5.65 -12.51
C GLN A 79 -1.09 -6.17 -11.35
N PHE A 80 -1.28 -5.37 -10.30
CA PHE A 80 -2.15 -5.73 -9.19
C PHE A 80 -3.62 -5.70 -9.58
N LEU A 81 -4.02 -4.72 -10.36
CA LEU A 81 -5.38 -4.61 -10.88
C LEU A 81 -5.77 -5.83 -11.73
N ASP A 82 -4.81 -6.46 -12.39
CA ASP A 82 -4.97 -7.73 -13.12
C ASP A 82 -4.84 -8.97 -12.20
N GLY A 83 -4.65 -8.77 -10.90
CA GLY A 83 -4.57 -9.85 -9.92
C GLY A 83 -3.21 -10.55 -9.84
N PHE A 84 -2.13 -9.99 -10.37
CA PHE A 84 -0.80 -10.55 -10.23
C PHE A 84 -0.23 -10.27 -8.83
N PRO A 85 0.49 -11.22 -8.22
CA PRO A 85 0.94 -11.10 -6.84
C PRO A 85 2.29 -10.38 -6.65
N ASN A 86 2.99 -10.07 -7.73
CA ASN A 86 4.33 -9.49 -7.68
C ASN A 86 4.29 -7.96 -7.81
N ASP A 87 5.24 -7.29 -7.22
CA ASP A 87 5.44 -5.84 -7.25
C ASP A 87 6.72 -5.41 -7.99
N GLY A 88 7.21 -6.29 -8.84
CA GLY A 88 8.41 -6.02 -9.63
C GLY A 88 8.16 -5.11 -10.84
N SER A 89 9.21 -4.88 -11.61
CA SER A 89 9.16 -4.06 -12.83
C SER A 89 8.50 -4.77 -14.03
N CYS A 90 7.96 -5.97 -13.83
CA CYS A 90 7.26 -6.74 -14.86
C CYS A 90 6.28 -7.71 -14.22
N MET A 91 5.25 -8.08 -14.96
CA MET A 91 4.36 -9.18 -14.58
C MET A 91 4.99 -10.52 -14.89
N VAL A 92 4.81 -11.49 -14.01
CA VAL A 92 5.19 -12.88 -14.24
C VAL A 92 3.93 -13.74 -14.14
N ASP A 93 3.53 -14.30 -15.26
CA ASP A 93 2.50 -15.35 -15.26
C ASP A 93 3.06 -16.60 -14.57
N THR A 94 2.51 -16.93 -13.42
CA THR A 94 3.01 -18.03 -12.60
C THR A 94 2.72 -19.41 -13.17
N GLU A 95 1.76 -19.54 -14.08
CA GLU A 95 1.41 -20.79 -14.76
C GLU A 95 2.30 -21.02 -15.99
N THR A 96 2.34 -20.04 -16.88
CA THR A 96 3.08 -20.13 -18.14
C THR A 96 4.55 -19.76 -18.02
N LYS A 97 4.96 -19.16 -16.90
CA LYS A 97 6.31 -18.61 -16.62
C LYS A 97 6.75 -17.54 -17.62
N LYS A 98 5.79 -16.86 -18.24
CA LYS A 98 6.07 -15.75 -19.14
C LYS A 98 6.23 -14.46 -18.35
N VAL A 99 7.23 -13.70 -18.76
CA VAL A 99 7.44 -12.32 -18.30
C VAL A 99 6.76 -11.38 -19.29
N MET A 100 6.02 -10.43 -18.78
CA MET A 100 5.24 -9.45 -19.55
C MET A 100 5.50 -8.05 -19.03
N ASP A 101 5.57 -7.08 -19.95
CA ASP A 101 5.56 -5.67 -19.58
C ASP A 101 4.11 -5.24 -19.29
N TYR A 102 3.84 -4.83 -18.06
CA TYR A 102 2.49 -4.39 -17.67
C TYR A 102 2.10 -3.03 -18.25
N ASN A 103 3.07 -2.20 -18.64
CA ASN A 103 2.81 -0.86 -19.18
C ASN A 103 2.16 -0.89 -20.57
N VAL A 104 2.24 -2.02 -21.28
CA VAL A 104 1.62 -2.18 -22.61
C VAL A 104 0.27 -2.90 -22.56
N THR A 105 -0.26 -3.15 -21.38
CA THR A 105 -1.56 -3.84 -21.19
C THR A 105 -2.76 -2.91 -21.33
N ASP A 106 -3.91 -3.48 -21.66
CA ASP A 106 -5.18 -2.73 -21.65
C ASP A 106 -5.50 -2.21 -20.23
N THR A 107 -5.14 -2.96 -19.20
CA THR A 107 -5.30 -2.56 -17.81
C THR A 107 -4.49 -1.32 -17.47
N ALA A 108 -3.23 -1.25 -17.91
CA ALA A 108 -2.42 -0.03 -17.74
C ALA A 108 -3.07 1.17 -18.42
N LYS A 109 -3.54 1.01 -19.65
CA LYS A 109 -4.25 2.06 -20.38
C LYS A 109 -5.50 2.54 -19.66
N ARG A 110 -6.29 1.61 -19.12
CA ARG A 110 -7.51 1.93 -18.36
C ARG A 110 -7.18 2.62 -17.04
N TYR A 111 -6.18 2.13 -16.31
CA TYR A 111 -5.74 2.71 -15.04
C TYR A 111 -5.26 4.15 -15.22
N PHE A 112 -4.30 4.39 -16.10
CA PHE A 112 -3.80 5.75 -16.34
C PHE A 112 -4.87 6.66 -16.97
N GLY A 113 -5.77 6.09 -17.78
CA GLY A 113 -6.96 6.80 -18.28
C GLY A 113 -7.88 7.23 -17.15
N LYS A 114 -8.12 6.35 -16.17
CA LYS A 114 -8.92 6.66 -14.98
C LYS A 114 -8.27 7.75 -14.12
N LEU A 115 -6.98 7.65 -13.85
CA LEU A 115 -6.27 8.71 -13.13
C LEU A 115 -6.34 10.07 -13.85
N ASN A 116 -6.22 10.07 -15.18
CA ASN A 116 -6.37 11.29 -15.99
C ASN A 116 -7.79 11.86 -15.89
N GLU A 117 -8.81 11.01 -15.95
CA GLU A 117 -10.21 11.42 -15.75
C GLU A 117 -10.40 12.07 -14.36
N GLU A 118 -9.93 11.41 -13.31
CA GLU A 118 -10.05 11.89 -11.93
C GLU A 118 -9.26 13.19 -11.70
N PHE A 119 -8.14 13.35 -12.38
CA PHE A 119 -7.39 14.61 -12.38
C PHE A 119 -8.22 15.75 -12.97
N HIS A 120 -8.86 15.54 -14.12
CA HIS A 120 -9.71 16.55 -14.76
C HIS A 120 -11.00 16.85 -13.97
N LYS A 121 -11.51 15.92 -13.20
CA LYS A 121 -12.61 16.15 -12.26
C LYS A 121 -12.19 16.88 -10.97
N GLY A 122 -10.88 17.06 -10.72
CA GLY A 122 -10.36 17.63 -9.47
C GLY A 122 -10.39 16.67 -8.29
N ILE A 123 -10.53 15.37 -8.54
CA ILE A 123 -10.49 14.32 -7.54
C ILE A 123 -9.04 13.95 -7.19
N MET A 124 -8.17 13.88 -8.18
CA MET A 124 -6.75 13.67 -7.93
C MET A 124 -6.07 14.98 -7.53
N ASP A 125 -5.28 14.93 -6.46
CA ASP A 125 -4.46 16.05 -6.00
C ASP A 125 -3.57 16.59 -7.12
N PRO A 126 -3.74 17.85 -7.56
CA PRO A 126 -2.96 18.42 -8.66
C PRO A 126 -1.48 18.56 -8.31
N GLY A 127 -1.13 18.58 -7.02
CA GLY A 127 0.25 18.63 -6.53
C GLY A 127 0.94 17.28 -6.40
N ALA A 128 0.25 16.16 -6.63
CA ALA A 128 0.79 14.82 -6.40
C ALA A 128 2.09 14.54 -7.17
N PHE A 129 2.15 14.96 -8.43
CA PHE A 129 3.33 14.71 -9.31
C PHE A 129 4.55 15.58 -8.99
N ASN A 130 4.41 16.62 -8.16
CA ASN A 130 5.48 17.54 -7.83
C ASN A 130 5.78 17.59 -6.32
N ALA A 131 5.01 16.90 -5.51
CA ALA A 131 5.21 16.84 -4.07
C ALA A 131 6.43 16.00 -3.74
N THR A 132 7.27 16.51 -2.84
CA THR A 132 8.32 15.69 -2.21
C THR A 132 7.69 14.69 -1.23
N TYR A 133 8.46 13.68 -0.84
CA TYR A 133 8.01 12.70 0.16
C TYR A 133 7.56 13.37 1.47
N ASP A 134 8.31 14.35 1.95
CA ASP A 134 7.94 15.08 3.17
C ASP A 134 6.64 15.85 2.99
N GLN A 135 6.44 16.53 1.85
CA GLN A 135 5.18 17.22 1.54
C GLN A 135 3.99 16.26 1.42
N TYR A 136 4.22 15.07 0.88
CA TYR A 136 3.21 14.03 0.84
C TYR A 136 2.82 13.57 2.26
N LEU A 137 3.78 13.29 3.12
CA LEU A 137 3.53 12.91 4.51
C LEU A 137 2.86 14.04 5.31
N ASP A 138 3.24 15.30 5.07
CA ASP A 138 2.58 16.45 5.67
C ASP A 138 1.10 16.51 5.31
N LYS A 139 0.75 16.31 4.03
CA LYS A 139 -0.65 16.23 3.59
C LYS A 139 -1.40 15.10 4.30
N LEU A 140 -0.85 13.88 4.33
CA LEU A 140 -1.47 12.75 5.04
C LEU A 140 -1.68 13.05 6.52
N SER A 141 -0.70 13.69 7.16
CA SER A 141 -0.71 14.02 8.59
C SER A 141 -1.81 15.00 9.00
N THR A 142 -2.39 15.73 8.04
CA THR A 142 -3.57 16.58 8.31
C THR A 142 -4.84 15.76 8.57
N GLY A 143 -4.89 14.50 8.12
CA GLY A 143 -6.11 13.69 8.09
C GLY A 143 -7.08 14.06 6.96
N ALA A 144 -6.74 15.03 6.10
CA ALA A 144 -7.63 15.50 5.03
C ALA A 144 -7.64 14.61 3.78
N VAL A 145 -6.61 13.79 3.55
CA VAL A 145 -6.51 12.90 2.39
C VAL A 145 -7.44 11.70 2.56
N LEU A 146 -8.42 11.55 1.67
CA LEU A 146 -9.45 10.51 1.77
C LEU A 146 -8.97 9.14 1.28
N GLY A 147 -8.17 9.10 0.24
CA GLY A 147 -7.64 7.89 -0.35
C GLY A 147 -6.31 8.08 -1.06
N MET A 148 -5.61 6.96 -1.24
CA MET A 148 -4.29 6.93 -1.92
C MET A 148 -3.96 5.51 -2.38
N VAL A 149 -2.99 5.39 -3.29
CA VAL A 149 -2.27 4.15 -3.54
C VAL A 149 -0.87 4.30 -2.97
N ASP A 150 -0.48 3.38 -2.10
CA ASP A 150 0.84 3.42 -1.47
C ASP A 150 1.17 2.09 -0.79
N GLN A 151 2.43 1.91 -0.45
CA GLN A 151 2.92 0.88 0.47
C GLN A 151 2.74 1.36 1.90
N TRP A 152 2.17 0.52 2.77
CA TRP A 152 1.89 0.89 4.16
C TRP A 152 3.11 1.42 4.92
N TRP A 153 4.30 0.86 4.69
CA TRP A 153 5.53 1.26 5.36
C TRP A 153 6.03 2.66 4.95
N GLN A 154 5.57 3.21 3.81
CA GLN A 154 5.94 4.56 3.40
C GLN A 154 5.22 5.66 4.21
N PHE A 155 4.04 5.39 4.72
CA PHE A 155 3.25 6.41 5.42
C PHE A 155 2.90 6.05 6.86
N TYR A 156 2.62 4.78 7.18
CA TYR A 156 2.01 4.36 8.43
C TYR A 156 2.82 4.78 9.66
N TYR A 157 4.13 4.55 9.66
CA TYR A 157 5.00 4.85 10.79
C TYR A 157 5.06 6.35 11.14
N VAL A 158 4.80 7.22 10.16
CA VAL A 158 4.79 8.68 10.36
C VAL A 158 3.42 9.15 10.79
N ILE A 159 2.36 8.71 10.10
CA ILE A 159 1.01 9.24 10.35
C ILE A 159 0.34 8.64 11.59
N ASP A 160 0.59 7.37 11.94
CA ASP A 160 -0.05 6.72 13.08
C ASP A 160 0.20 7.45 14.42
N PRO A 161 1.45 7.83 14.77
CA PRO A 161 1.70 8.64 15.95
C PRO A 161 1.03 10.03 15.92
N VAL A 162 0.97 10.64 14.74
CA VAL A 162 0.32 11.95 14.55
C VAL A 162 -1.19 11.82 14.77
N PHE A 163 -1.81 10.82 14.17
CA PHE A 163 -3.25 10.56 14.29
C PHE A 163 -3.66 10.28 15.74
N LYS A 164 -2.84 9.50 16.46
CA LYS A 164 -3.05 9.26 17.90
C LYS A 164 -2.95 10.55 18.72
N LYS A 165 -1.92 11.36 18.48
CA LYS A 165 -1.68 12.61 19.21
C LYS A 165 -2.79 13.66 18.97
N GLN A 166 -3.29 13.73 17.73
CA GLN A 166 -4.31 14.71 17.32
C GLN A 166 -5.73 14.16 17.41
N ASN A 167 -5.93 12.92 17.87
CA ASN A 167 -7.21 12.22 17.92
C ASN A 167 -7.92 12.09 16.56
N LEU A 168 -7.18 12.10 15.44
CA LEU A 168 -7.74 11.99 14.10
C LEU A 168 -8.33 10.59 13.84
N ALA A 169 -7.81 9.56 14.49
CA ALA A 169 -8.40 8.22 14.47
C ALA A 169 -9.87 8.21 14.94
N GLN A 170 -10.22 9.02 15.94
CA GLN A 170 -11.61 9.13 16.41
C GLN A 170 -12.54 9.77 15.37
N LEU A 171 -11.99 10.56 14.46
CA LEU A 171 -12.72 11.12 13.31
C LEU A 171 -12.82 10.13 12.15
N GLY A 172 -12.19 8.95 12.25
CA GLY A 172 -12.15 7.93 11.20
C GLY A 172 -11.16 8.26 10.08
N CYS A 173 -10.09 9.00 10.39
CA CYS A 173 -9.02 9.28 9.43
C CYS A 173 -8.06 8.09 9.24
N ASP A 174 -8.20 7.02 10.02
CA ASP A 174 -7.42 5.80 9.81
C ASP A 174 -7.66 5.21 8.43
N TYR A 175 -6.60 4.71 7.83
CA TYR A 175 -6.66 4.07 6.52
C TYR A 175 -6.81 2.56 6.64
N VAL A 176 -7.64 2.01 5.75
CA VAL A 176 -7.77 0.57 5.52
C VAL A 176 -7.53 0.24 4.06
N PRO A 177 -6.87 -0.89 3.75
CA PRO A 177 -6.65 -1.33 2.38
C PRO A 177 -7.91 -1.96 1.79
N LEU A 178 -8.12 -1.75 0.49
CA LEU A 178 -9.22 -2.38 -0.26
C LEU A 178 -8.69 -3.30 -1.35
N PRO A 179 -9.32 -4.46 -1.57
CA PRO A 179 -8.90 -5.45 -2.57
C PRO A 179 -9.38 -5.07 -3.98
N VAL A 180 -8.93 -3.91 -4.46
CA VAL A 180 -9.36 -3.34 -5.73
C VAL A 180 -8.70 -4.05 -6.90
N THR A 181 -9.49 -4.34 -7.94
CA THR A 181 -9.04 -4.88 -9.23
C THR A 181 -9.60 -4.04 -10.37
N ILE A 182 -9.16 -4.32 -11.61
CA ILE A 182 -9.63 -3.55 -12.78
C ILE A 182 -11.07 -3.89 -13.12
N ASP A 183 -11.50 -5.15 -12.95
CA ASP A 183 -12.84 -5.63 -13.19
C ASP A 183 -13.30 -6.54 -12.05
N ASP A 184 -14.61 -6.66 -11.88
CA ASP A 184 -15.18 -7.58 -10.90
C ASP A 184 -14.88 -9.04 -11.26
N GLY A 185 -14.70 -9.88 -10.25
CA GLY A 185 -14.40 -11.30 -10.41
C GLY A 185 -12.91 -11.63 -10.62
N ILE A 186 -12.04 -10.67 -10.76
CA ILE A 186 -10.59 -10.90 -10.72
C ILE A 186 -10.18 -11.21 -9.28
N HIS A 187 -9.44 -12.30 -9.08
CA HIS A 187 -8.91 -12.63 -7.76
C HIS A 187 -7.72 -11.73 -7.44
N ASN A 188 -7.91 -10.83 -6.50
CA ASN A 188 -6.82 -9.98 -6.01
C ASN A 188 -5.81 -10.84 -5.24
N ARG A 189 -4.57 -10.85 -5.71
CA ARG A 189 -3.45 -11.61 -5.12
C ARG A 189 -2.33 -10.70 -4.61
N TRP A 190 -2.62 -9.43 -4.40
CA TRP A 190 -1.63 -8.47 -3.88
C TRP A 190 -0.99 -9.03 -2.63
N HIS A 191 0.34 -9.14 -2.66
CA HIS A 191 1.13 -9.65 -1.54
C HIS A 191 0.61 -10.96 -0.92
N THR A 192 0.02 -11.83 -1.75
CA THR A 192 -0.26 -13.19 -1.29
C THR A 192 1.06 -13.82 -0.92
N ASN A 193 1.25 -14.12 0.36
CA ASN A 193 2.46 -14.78 0.81
C ASN A 193 2.61 -16.11 0.11
N ARG A 194 3.68 -16.22 -0.61
CA ARG A 194 4.14 -17.51 -1.07
C ARG A 194 4.75 -18.23 0.12
N MET A 195 4.45 -19.52 0.14
CA MET A 195 5.08 -20.51 0.99
C MET A 195 6.54 -20.20 1.31
N ALA A 196 6.89 -20.48 2.50
CA ALA A 196 8.20 -20.42 3.11
C ALA A 196 9.28 -21.20 2.34
N GLU A 197 9.66 -20.69 1.19
CA GLU A 197 11.00 -20.91 0.69
C GLU A 197 11.93 -19.92 1.37
N ILE A 198 13.20 -20.25 1.46
CA ILE A 198 14.20 -19.35 2.05
C ILE A 198 14.15 -18.01 1.32
N ASP A 199 13.84 -16.97 2.05
CA ASP A 199 13.90 -15.62 1.52
C ASP A 199 15.38 -15.18 1.42
N TYR A 200 15.87 -15.03 0.20
CA TYR A 200 17.23 -14.58 -0.07
C TYR A 200 17.35 -13.05 -0.16
N SER A 201 16.22 -12.32 -0.12
CA SER A 201 16.20 -10.86 -0.25
C SER A 201 16.42 -10.17 1.09
N SER A 202 16.15 -10.85 2.19
CA SER A 202 16.32 -10.32 3.54
C SER A 202 16.96 -11.35 4.46
N GLY A 203 17.63 -10.89 5.50
CA GLY A 203 18.21 -11.76 6.50
C GLY A 203 19.54 -11.26 7.06
N VAL A 204 20.10 -12.06 7.94
CA VAL A 204 21.42 -11.82 8.53
C VAL A 204 22.45 -12.69 7.82
N SER A 205 23.53 -12.07 7.36
CA SER A 205 24.66 -12.79 6.78
C SER A 205 25.94 -12.54 7.56
N ILE A 206 26.78 -13.58 7.64
CA ILE A 206 28.09 -13.48 8.26
C ILE A 206 29.12 -13.34 7.14
N THR A 207 29.89 -12.26 7.19
CA THR A 207 30.89 -11.98 6.15
C THR A 207 32.09 -12.91 6.24
N THR A 208 32.80 -13.09 5.14
CA THR A 208 34.03 -13.90 5.09
C THR A 208 35.18 -13.33 5.94
N SER A 209 35.09 -12.07 6.38
CA SER A 209 36.06 -11.45 7.31
C SER A 209 35.79 -11.78 8.78
N CYS A 210 34.68 -12.43 9.10
CA CYS A 210 34.37 -12.83 10.47
C CYS A 210 35.39 -13.85 10.97
N LYS A 211 36.00 -13.57 12.14
CA LYS A 211 37.03 -14.43 12.73
C LYS A 211 36.47 -15.47 13.69
N ASP A 212 35.26 -15.26 14.17
CA ASP A 212 34.54 -16.18 15.06
C ASP A 212 33.14 -16.45 14.51
N ILE A 213 33.07 -17.35 13.54
CA ILE A 213 31.82 -17.72 12.87
C ILE A 213 30.86 -18.42 13.82
N GLU A 214 31.40 -19.29 14.73
CA GLU A 214 30.56 -20.03 15.69
C GLU A 214 29.91 -19.09 16.70
N GLY A 215 30.66 -18.13 17.24
CA GLY A 215 30.12 -17.08 18.12
C GLY A 215 29.10 -16.21 17.44
N ALA A 216 29.33 -15.82 16.20
CA ALA A 216 28.38 -15.04 15.41
C ALA A 216 27.09 -15.83 15.12
N MET A 217 27.18 -17.09 14.75
CA MET A 217 26.01 -17.96 14.54
C MET A 217 25.25 -18.18 15.85
N LYS A 218 25.96 -18.40 16.98
CA LYS A 218 25.33 -18.50 18.29
C LYS A 218 24.57 -17.23 18.63
N PHE A 219 25.18 -16.07 18.43
CA PHE A 219 24.52 -14.76 18.68
C PHE A 219 23.22 -14.62 17.86
N VAL A 220 23.26 -14.95 16.56
CA VAL A 220 22.05 -14.91 15.72
C VAL A 220 21.00 -15.90 16.21
N SER A 221 21.42 -17.10 16.60
CA SER A 221 20.51 -18.11 17.15
C SER A 221 19.86 -17.64 18.45
N ASP A 222 20.65 -17.06 19.34
CA ASP A 222 20.16 -16.55 20.62
C ASP A 222 19.16 -15.40 20.43
N LEU A 223 19.34 -14.55 19.40
CA LEU A 223 18.37 -13.49 19.04
C LEU A 223 17.03 -14.04 18.56
N LEU A 224 17.01 -15.26 18.03
CA LEU A 224 15.79 -15.93 17.55
C LEU A 224 15.10 -16.76 18.64
N GLU A 225 15.66 -16.85 19.83
CA GLU A 225 15.03 -17.54 20.96
C GLU A 225 13.72 -16.85 21.35
N SER A 226 12.69 -17.66 21.58
CA SER A 226 11.32 -17.21 21.82
C SER A 226 11.18 -16.20 22.97
N ASP A 227 12.00 -16.35 23.99
CA ASP A 227 11.94 -15.48 25.18
C ASP A 227 12.49 -14.09 24.86
N ILE A 228 13.57 -14.01 24.09
CA ILE A 228 14.14 -12.73 23.64
C ILE A 228 13.17 -12.00 22.71
N ILE A 229 12.54 -12.73 21.79
CA ILE A 229 11.53 -12.15 20.88
C ILE A 229 10.36 -11.58 21.67
N ARG A 230 9.85 -12.32 22.66
CA ARG A 230 8.71 -11.86 23.49
C ARG A 230 9.03 -10.65 24.35
N GLU A 231 10.28 -10.46 24.76
CA GLU A 231 10.70 -9.31 25.58
C GLU A 231 10.93 -8.05 24.75
N ARG A 232 11.16 -8.17 23.43
CA ARG A 232 11.57 -7.06 22.58
C ARG A 232 10.50 -6.60 21.58
N PHE A 233 9.54 -7.45 21.26
CA PHE A 233 8.46 -7.23 20.31
C PHE A 233 7.10 -7.65 20.87
#